data_415c8e29f95b1c98f57aa81cf6a6b35a
#
_entry.id   415c8e29f95b1c98f57aa81cf6a6b35a
#
_cell.length_a   1.000
_cell.length_b   1.000
_cell.length_c   1.000
_cell.angle_alpha   90.00
_cell.angle_beta   90.00
_cell.angle_gamma   90.00
#
_symmetry.space_group_name_H-M   'P 1'
#
loop_
_entity.id
_entity.type
_entity.pdbx_description
1 polymer ?
#
loop_
_entity_poly.entity_id
_entity_poly.type
_entity_poly.pdbx_seq_one_letter_code
_entity_poly.pdbx_strand_id
1 'polypeptide(L)' 'MFEMDSETSRIVNSFHDLYYNGPPGQRPIFERTYWMGVPCLKCPLDLWVYQEIFHEIRPDLVIETGTAAGGSALFMAHM' A
#
# COMPACT_ATOMS: atom_id res chain seq x y z
N MET A 1 -12.27 -0.34 19.87
CA MET A 1 -11.02 0.22 19.31
C MET A 1 -9.87 -0.73 19.63
N PHE A 2 -9.01 -0.99 18.68
CA PHE A 2 -7.84 -1.83 18.89
C PHE A 2 -6.72 -1.02 19.56
N GLU A 3 -6.22 -1.52 20.68
CA GLU A 3 -5.09 -0.91 21.37
C GLU A 3 -3.87 -1.82 21.23
N MET A 4 -2.75 -1.22 20.86
CA MET A 4 -1.48 -1.93 20.76
C MET A 4 -0.65 -1.66 22.02
N ASP A 5 0.01 -2.70 22.54
CA ASP A 5 1.00 -2.50 23.60
C ASP A 5 2.22 -1.76 23.06
N SER A 6 3.13 -1.36 23.96
CA SER A 6 4.29 -0.53 23.58
C SER A 6 5.26 -1.26 22.66
N GLU A 7 5.41 -2.58 22.81
CA GLU A 7 6.28 -3.36 21.92
C GLU A 7 5.69 -3.49 20.53
N THR A 8 4.41 -3.79 20.41
CA THR A 8 3.71 -3.86 19.13
C THR A 8 3.76 -2.52 18.41
N SER A 9 3.50 -1.42 19.15
CA SER A 9 3.58 -0.07 18.58
C SER A 9 4.97 0.25 18.07
N ARG A 10 6.01 -0.16 18.79
CA ARG A 10 7.39 0.05 18.36
C ARG A 10 7.68 -0.70 17.05
N ILE A 11 7.23 -1.93 16.94
CA ILE A 11 7.43 -2.74 15.73
C ILE A 11 6.68 -2.12 14.55
N VAL A 12 5.41 -1.76 14.75
CA VAL A 12 4.59 -1.13 13.70
C VAL A 12 5.21 0.18 13.23
N ASN A 13 5.63 1.03 14.16
CA ASN A 13 6.23 2.31 13.82
C ASN A 13 7.59 2.15 13.13
N SER A 14 8.39 1.17 13.54
CA SER A 14 9.67 0.87 12.91
C SER A 14 9.48 0.38 11.47
N PHE A 15 8.49 -0.50 11.25
CA PHE A 15 8.16 -0.96 9.89
C PHE A 15 7.68 0.19 9.02
N HIS A 16 6.79 1.02 9.56
CA HIS A 16 6.27 2.18 8.84
C HIS A 16 7.39 3.13 8.41
N ASP A 17 8.31 3.40 9.31
CA ASP A 17 9.45 4.27 9.03
C ASP A 17 10.35 3.69 7.93
N LEU A 18 10.67 2.40 8.02
CA LEU A 18 11.46 1.73 6.99
C LEU A 18 10.76 1.76 5.63
N TYR A 19 9.47 1.50 5.61
CA TYR A 19 8.73 1.38 4.36
C TYR A 19 8.57 2.73 3.66
N TYR A 20 8.22 3.78 4.41
CA TYR A 20 7.88 5.08 3.83
C TYR A 20 9.03 6.08 3.82
N ASN A 21 9.98 5.99 4.75
CA ASN A 21 11.12 6.90 4.78
C ASN A 21 12.43 6.24 4.32
N GLY A 22 12.47 4.93 4.38
CA GLY A 22 13.62 4.15 3.94
C GLY A 22 14.71 3.99 5.00
N PRO A 23 15.61 3.03 4.77
CA PRO A 23 16.82 2.92 5.59
C PRO A 23 17.70 4.15 5.40
N PRO A 24 18.55 4.49 6.37
CA PRO A 24 19.45 5.65 6.25
C PRO A 24 20.24 5.60 4.94
N GLY A 25 20.18 6.72 4.17
CA GLY A 25 20.92 6.87 2.92
C GLY A 25 20.36 6.07 1.74
N GLN A 26 19.17 5.47 1.87
CA GLN A 26 18.55 4.69 0.80
C GLN A 26 17.16 5.23 0.47
N ARG A 27 16.68 4.86 -0.73
CA ARG A 27 15.32 5.23 -1.15
C ARG A 27 14.28 4.47 -0.31
N PRO A 28 13.12 5.10 -0.05
CA PRO A 28 12.02 4.39 0.61
C PRO A 28 11.59 3.14 -0.15
N ILE A 29 11.18 2.13 0.59
CA ILE A 29 10.76 0.86 -0.01
C ILE A 29 9.50 1.05 -0.86
N PHE A 30 8.57 1.91 -0.43
CA PHE A 30 7.32 2.12 -1.16
C PHE A 30 7.53 2.69 -2.56
N GLU A 31 8.69 3.29 -2.84
CA GLU A 31 9.03 3.79 -4.18
C GLU A 31 9.53 2.69 -5.11
N ARG A 32 9.71 1.47 -4.60
CA ARG A 32 10.25 0.34 -5.35
C ARG A 32 9.27 -0.82 -5.44
N THR A 33 7.99 -0.53 -5.37
CA THR A 33 6.94 -1.54 -5.52
C THR A 33 6.28 -1.40 -6.89
N TYR A 34 5.99 -2.54 -7.51
CA TYR A 34 5.49 -2.60 -8.88
C TYR A 34 4.32 -3.56 -8.96
N TRP A 35 3.36 -3.23 -9.81
CA TRP A 35 2.32 -4.16 -10.21
C TRP A 35 2.43 -4.41 -11.71
N MET A 36 2.69 -5.66 -12.08
CA MET A 36 2.86 -6.05 -13.49
C MET A 36 3.87 -5.15 -14.22
N GLY A 37 4.95 -4.78 -13.55
CA GLY A 37 6.02 -3.96 -14.10
C GLY A 37 5.76 -2.45 -14.08
N VAL A 38 4.60 -2.01 -13.58
CA VAL A 38 4.27 -0.58 -13.47
C VAL A 38 4.49 -0.12 -12.03
N PRO A 39 5.18 1.02 -11.79
CA PRO A 39 5.35 1.51 -10.43
C PRO A 39 4.01 1.69 -9.72
N CYS A 40 3.91 1.10 -8.55
CA CYS A 40 2.73 1.15 -7.71
C CYS A 40 3.15 1.58 -6.30
N LEU A 41 2.98 2.86 -6.01
CA LEU A 41 3.48 3.46 -4.78
C LEU A 41 2.52 3.21 -3.61
N LYS A 42 2.33 1.93 -3.30
CA LYS A 42 1.46 1.50 -2.22
C LYS A 42 2.08 0.33 -1.47
N CYS A 43 1.74 0.20 -0.19
CA CYS A 43 2.13 -0.96 0.58
C CYS A 43 1.37 -2.20 0.07
N PRO A 44 2.08 -3.31 -0.24
CA PRO A 44 1.41 -4.53 -0.69
C PRO A 44 0.34 -5.05 0.27
N LEU A 45 0.52 -4.84 1.58
CA LEU A 45 -0.50 -5.24 2.57
C LEU A 45 -1.78 -4.45 2.39
N ASP A 46 -1.69 -3.18 2.02
CA ASP A 46 -2.87 -2.35 1.73
C ASP A 46 -3.55 -2.82 0.45
N LEU A 47 -2.77 -3.21 -0.56
CA LEU A 47 -3.33 -3.76 -1.80
C LEU A 47 -4.13 -5.03 -1.54
N TRP A 48 -3.66 -5.86 -0.63
CA TRP A 48 -4.41 -7.06 -0.24
C TRP A 48 -5.76 -6.69 0.34
N VAL A 49 -5.81 -5.68 1.21
CA VAL A 49 -7.06 -5.20 1.81
C VAL A 49 -8.00 -4.63 0.73
N TYR A 50 -7.46 -3.90 -0.25
CA TYR A 50 -8.27 -3.37 -1.35
C TYR A 50 -9.01 -4.47 -2.10
N GLN A 51 -8.34 -5.59 -2.41
CA GLN A 51 -9.02 -6.68 -3.12
C GLN A 51 -10.11 -7.31 -2.26
N GLU A 52 -9.92 -7.42 -0.95
CA GLU A 52 -10.95 -7.92 -0.03
C GLU A 52 -12.17 -7.00 -0.03
N ILE A 53 -11.95 -5.68 0.02
CA ILE A 53 -13.02 -4.69 -0.03
C ILE A 53 -13.78 -4.80 -1.36
N PHE A 54 -13.07 -4.91 -2.47
CA PHE A 54 -13.69 -5.04 -3.78
C PHE A 54 -14.53 -6.33 -3.89
N HIS A 55 -14.05 -7.41 -3.32
CA HIS A 55 -14.81 -8.66 -3.29
C HIS A 55 -16.09 -8.53 -2.48
N GLU A 56 -16.05 -7.84 -1.35
CA GLU A 56 -17.20 -7.64 -0.47
C GLU A 56 -18.22 -6.67 -1.07
N ILE A 57 -17.76 -5.52 -1.55
CA ILE A 57 -18.64 -4.44 -2.02
C ILE A 57 -19.05 -4.61 -3.48
N ARG A 58 -18.17 -5.17 -4.32
CA ARG A 58 -18.37 -5.35 -5.76
C ARG A 58 -18.77 -4.05 -6.46
N PRO A 59 -17.88 -3.04 -6.41
CA PRO A 59 -18.20 -1.73 -6.97
C PRO A 59 -18.30 -1.77 -8.50
N ASP A 60 -19.24 -0.98 -9.05
CA ASP A 60 -19.35 -0.79 -10.51
C ASP A 60 -18.37 0.27 -11.01
N LEU A 61 -17.93 1.16 -10.13
CA LEU A 61 -17.05 2.26 -10.47
C LEU A 61 -16.08 2.51 -9.32
N VAL A 62 -14.81 2.72 -9.66
CA VAL A 62 -13.77 3.12 -8.71
C VAL A 62 -13.17 4.42 -9.20
N ILE A 63 -13.07 5.41 -8.30
CA ILE A 63 -12.46 6.69 -8.61
C ILE A 63 -11.17 6.80 -7.81
N GLU A 64 -10.07 7.10 -8.49
CA GLU A 64 -8.77 7.30 -7.86
C GLU A 64 -8.24 8.69 -8.18
N THR A 65 -7.74 9.39 -7.16
CA THR A 65 -7.03 10.66 -7.32
C THR A 65 -5.55 10.43 -7.05
N GLY A 66 -4.67 11.21 -7.71
CA GLY A 66 -3.24 11.06 -7.50
C GLY A 66 -2.69 9.74 -8.04
N THR A 67 -2.99 9.44 -9.30
CA THR A 67 -2.67 8.14 -9.90
C THR A 67 -1.17 7.86 -10.06
N ALA A 68 -0.33 8.88 -10.03
CA ALA A 68 1.12 8.76 -10.24
C ALA A 68 1.44 8.01 -11.56
N ALA A 69 2.19 6.90 -11.51
CA ALA A 69 2.52 6.12 -12.71
C ALA A 69 1.39 5.18 -13.16
N GLY A 70 0.31 5.12 -12.41
CA GLY A 70 -0.86 4.30 -12.76
C GLY A 70 -0.83 2.87 -12.26
N GLY A 71 0.16 2.49 -11.45
CA GLY A 71 0.29 1.12 -10.95
C GLY A 71 -0.89 0.68 -10.08
N SER A 72 -1.36 1.54 -9.18
CA SER A 72 -2.51 1.21 -8.34
C SER A 72 -3.80 1.18 -9.14
N ALA A 73 -3.96 2.06 -10.15
CA ALA A 73 -5.10 2.00 -11.05
C ALA A 73 -5.11 0.70 -11.84
N LEU A 74 -3.95 0.27 -12.34
CA LEU A 74 -3.81 -1.00 -13.03
C LEU A 74 -4.15 -2.18 -12.11
N PHE A 75 -3.65 -2.16 -10.88
CA PHE A 75 -3.98 -3.19 -9.88
C PHE A 75 -5.50 -3.27 -9.68
N MET A 76 -6.15 -2.13 -9.45
CA MET A 76 -7.59 -2.10 -9.21
C MET A 76 -8.39 -2.56 -10.44
N ALA A 77 -7.89 -2.27 -11.64
CA ALA A 77 -8.54 -2.72 -12.88
C ALA A 77 -8.47 -4.25 -13.05
N HIS A 78 -7.48 -4.90 -12.43
CA HIS A 78 -7.36 -6.37 -12.46
C HIS A 78 -8.28 -7.06 -11.45
N MET A 79 -8.88 -6.31 -10.54
CA MET A 79 -9.82 -6.85 -9.57
C MET A 79 -11.22 -6.89 -10.16
#